data_ac2169d0d9b4cb3d56e1cc0f764ae352
#
_entry.id   ac2169d0d9b4cb3d56e1cc0f764ae352
#
_cell.length_a   1.000
_cell.length_b   1.000
_cell.length_c   1.000
_cell.angle_alpha   90.00
_cell.angle_beta   90.00
_cell.angle_gamma   90.00
#
_symmetry.space_group_name_H-M   'P 1'
#
loop_
_entity.id
_entity.type
_entity.pdbx_description
1 polymer ?
#
loop_
_entity_poly.entity_id
_entity_poly.type
_entity_poly.pdbx_seq_one_letter_code
_entity_poly.pdbx_strand_id
1 'polypeptide(L)'
;LGRDNLAAGKQKLEEFVRQYRDPSYTCTAGSLDAFIDEVWFQRRVELWGEGFALFDILRLKKPIIRQGANYPINSTFAEIAAEAPIMIYRIPEAETSVNSAITEADNNPAAMAPTPVN
;
A
#
# COMPACT_ATOMS: atom_id res chain seq x y z
N LEU A 1 4.75 -19.60 -3.96
CA LEU A 1 4.99 -20.60 -2.92
C LEU A 1 3.93 -20.52 -1.81
N GLY A 2 3.76 -19.37 -1.13
CA GLY A 2 2.79 -19.25 -0.03
C GLY A 2 1.33 -19.40 -0.44
N ARG A 3 0.96 -19.11 -1.69
CA ARG A 3 -0.41 -19.31 -2.19
C ARG A 3 -0.76 -20.77 -2.37
N ASP A 4 0.21 -21.59 -2.75
CA ASP A 4 0.01 -23.03 -3.00
C ASP A 4 0.29 -23.86 -1.76
N ASN A 5 1.17 -23.38 -0.88
CA ASN A 5 1.56 -24.04 0.35
C ASN A 5 1.90 -23.00 1.42
N LEU A 6 0.94 -22.75 2.31
CA LEU A 6 1.09 -21.76 3.37
C LEU A 6 2.26 -22.08 4.32
N ALA A 7 2.43 -23.35 4.69
CA ALA A 7 3.50 -23.75 5.60
C ALA A 7 4.89 -23.50 4.99
N ALA A 8 5.08 -23.85 3.72
CA ALA A 8 6.33 -23.58 3.01
C ALA A 8 6.58 -22.07 2.82
N GLY A 9 5.52 -21.30 2.60
CA GLY A 9 5.61 -19.84 2.54
C GLY A 9 6.07 -19.23 3.87
N LYS A 10 5.47 -19.64 4.97
CA LYS A 10 5.83 -19.21 6.33
C LYS A 10 7.29 -19.55 6.64
N GLN A 11 7.70 -20.77 6.36
CA GLN A 11 9.08 -21.21 6.58
C GLN A 11 10.07 -20.31 5.83
N LYS A 12 9.81 -19.98 4.56
CA LYS A 12 10.68 -19.11 3.78
C LYS A 12 10.74 -17.68 4.32
N LEU A 13 9.62 -17.15 4.77
CA LEU A 13 9.59 -15.84 5.41
C LEU A 13 10.40 -15.84 6.71
N GLU A 14 10.23 -16.88 7.55
CA GLU A 14 10.98 -17.03 8.79
C GLU A 14 12.48 -17.16 8.55
N GLU A 15 12.89 -17.99 7.60
CA GLU A 15 14.31 -18.12 7.20
C GLU A 15 14.91 -16.76 6.86
N PHE A 16 14.21 -15.98 6.03
CA PHE A 16 14.67 -14.65 5.63
C PHE A 16 14.76 -13.68 6.82
N VAL A 17 13.67 -13.54 7.60
CA VAL A 17 13.63 -12.56 8.68
C VAL A 17 14.61 -12.92 9.79
N ARG A 18 14.76 -14.20 10.11
CA ARG A 18 15.73 -14.69 11.13
C ARG A 18 17.18 -14.46 10.70
N GLN A 19 17.46 -14.62 9.42
CA GLN A 19 18.82 -14.43 8.90
C GLN A 19 19.26 -12.97 8.93
N TYR A 20 18.37 -12.02 8.65
CA TYR A 20 18.77 -10.64 8.37
C TYR A 20 18.33 -9.64 9.43
N ARG A 21 17.34 -9.96 10.29
CA ARG A 21 16.77 -8.98 11.21
C ARG A 21 16.51 -9.48 12.63
N ASP A 22 15.75 -10.55 12.78
CA ASP A 22 15.32 -11.05 14.10
C ASP A 22 15.42 -12.57 14.17
N PRO A 23 16.47 -13.09 14.80
CA PRO A 23 16.68 -14.54 14.95
C PRO A 23 15.54 -15.28 15.67
N SER A 24 14.71 -14.55 16.44
CA SER A 24 13.57 -15.11 17.20
C SER A 24 12.25 -15.07 16.45
N TYR A 25 12.21 -14.46 15.26
CA TYR A 25 10.97 -14.26 14.50
C TYR A 25 10.24 -15.56 14.22
N THR A 26 8.92 -15.52 14.40
CA THR A 26 8.01 -16.62 14.05
C THR A 26 6.77 -16.05 13.37
N CYS A 27 6.41 -16.57 12.21
CA CYS A 27 5.23 -16.17 11.47
C CYS A 27 3.97 -16.82 12.05
N THR A 28 3.12 -16.05 12.72
CA THR A 28 1.90 -16.54 13.39
C THR A 28 0.67 -16.57 12.47
N ALA A 29 0.80 -16.18 11.19
CA ALA A 29 -0.32 -16.14 10.25
C ALA A 29 -1.05 -17.50 10.19
N GLY A 30 -2.37 -17.48 10.47
CA GLY A 30 -3.22 -18.69 10.48
C GLY A 30 -3.97 -18.92 9.17
N SER A 31 -3.97 -17.96 8.25
CA SER A 31 -4.64 -18.03 6.95
C SER A 31 -3.76 -17.46 5.85
N LEU A 32 -4.16 -17.69 4.59
CA LEU A 32 -3.46 -17.13 3.45
C LEU A 32 -3.51 -15.60 3.45
N ASP A 33 -4.66 -15.01 3.77
CA ASP A 33 -4.80 -13.55 3.80
C ASP A 33 -3.93 -12.93 4.91
N ALA A 34 -3.95 -13.51 6.11
CA ALA A 34 -3.07 -13.09 7.19
C ALA A 34 -1.59 -13.24 6.82
N PHE A 35 -1.23 -14.27 6.06
CA PHE A 35 0.13 -14.46 5.57
C PHE A 35 0.52 -13.42 4.50
N ILE A 36 -0.39 -13.06 3.60
CA ILE A 36 -0.17 -11.99 2.62
C ILE A 36 0.07 -10.66 3.33
N ASP A 37 -0.71 -10.37 4.37
CA ASP A 37 -0.56 -9.15 5.18
C ASP A 37 0.79 -9.14 5.93
N GLU A 38 1.19 -10.27 6.48
CA GLU A 38 2.50 -10.40 7.13
C GLU A 38 3.65 -10.21 6.14
N VAL A 39 3.59 -10.83 4.97
CA VAL A 39 4.60 -10.63 3.91
C VAL A 39 4.63 -9.16 3.48
N TRP A 40 3.48 -8.51 3.34
CA TRP A 40 3.41 -7.09 3.01
C TRP A 40 4.04 -6.21 4.10
N PHE A 41 3.77 -6.52 5.37
CA PHE A 41 4.41 -5.82 6.50
C PHE A 41 5.94 -5.96 6.44
N GLN A 42 6.45 -7.19 6.33
CA GLN A 42 7.88 -7.46 6.26
C GLN A 42 8.54 -6.78 5.05
N ARG A 43 7.87 -6.78 3.90
CA ARG A 43 8.33 -6.08 2.71
C ARG A 43 8.42 -4.56 2.90
N ARG A 44 7.46 -3.95 3.60
CA ARG A 44 7.50 -2.51 3.92
C ARG A 44 8.64 -2.15 4.86
N VAL A 45 8.96 -3.02 5.80
CA VAL A 45 10.12 -2.86 6.69
C VAL A 45 11.42 -2.96 5.91
N GLU A 46 11.54 -3.97 5.04
CA GLU A 46 12.74 -4.23 4.25
C GLU A 46 13.03 -3.12 3.23
N LEU A 47 12.00 -2.68 2.53
CA LEU A 47 12.10 -1.70 1.44
C LEU A 47 11.67 -0.29 1.91
N TRP A 48 11.89 0.01 3.18
CA TRP A 48 11.56 1.32 3.72
C TRP A 48 12.35 2.43 3.02
N GLY A 49 11.63 3.46 2.54
CA GLY A 49 12.24 4.59 1.82
C GLY A 49 12.50 4.36 0.33
N GLU A 50 12.28 3.16 -0.20
CA GLU A 50 12.54 2.84 -1.61
C GLU A 50 11.37 3.13 -2.57
N GLY A 51 10.28 3.72 -2.06
CA GLY A 51 9.14 4.18 -2.88
C GLY A 51 8.13 3.09 -3.28
N PHE A 52 8.29 1.85 -2.86
CA PHE A 52 7.40 0.74 -3.25
C PHE A 52 6.05 0.70 -2.54
N ALA A 53 5.89 1.45 -1.44
CA ALA A 53 4.71 1.35 -0.58
C ALA A 53 3.39 1.62 -1.32
N LEU A 54 3.35 2.66 -2.17
CA LEU A 54 2.13 2.99 -2.93
C LEU A 54 1.78 1.90 -3.94
N PHE A 55 2.75 1.36 -4.66
CA PHE A 55 2.52 0.28 -5.62
C PHE A 55 1.98 -0.98 -4.94
N ASP A 56 2.49 -1.32 -3.77
CA ASP A 56 1.99 -2.47 -2.99
C ASP A 56 0.57 -2.23 -2.46
N ILE A 57 0.26 -1.02 -1.99
CA ILE A 57 -1.08 -0.62 -1.55
C ILE A 57 -2.09 -0.78 -2.69
N LEU A 58 -1.77 -0.25 -3.87
CA LEU A 58 -2.64 -0.36 -5.05
C LEU A 58 -2.81 -1.82 -5.49
N ARG A 59 -1.72 -2.56 -5.61
CA ARG A 59 -1.73 -3.97 -6.05
C ARG A 59 -2.49 -4.89 -5.10
N LEU A 60 -2.38 -4.64 -3.79
CA LEU A 60 -3.03 -5.44 -2.75
C LEU A 60 -4.40 -4.91 -2.37
N LYS A 61 -4.85 -3.81 -2.99
CA LYS A 61 -6.11 -3.13 -2.69
C LYS A 61 -6.26 -2.82 -1.21
N LYS A 62 -5.23 -2.21 -0.63
CA LYS A 62 -5.21 -1.85 0.79
C LYS A 62 -5.63 -0.40 0.98
N PRO A 63 -6.33 -0.07 2.08
CA PRO A 63 -6.58 1.32 2.44
C PRO A 63 -5.29 2.00 2.92
N ILE A 64 -5.26 3.33 2.88
CA ILE A 64 -4.24 4.14 3.53
C ILE A 64 -4.81 4.72 4.82
N ILE A 65 -4.20 4.34 5.94
CA ILE A 65 -4.56 4.85 7.27
C ILE A 65 -3.39 5.70 7.76
N ARG A 66 -3.67 6.97 8.09
CA ARG A 66 -2.67 7.90 8.62
C ARG A 66 -3.18 8.48 9.94
N GLN A 67 -3.13 7.64 10.95
CA GLN A 67 -3.49 7.98 12.32
C GLN A 67 -2.30 7.75 13.24
N GLY A 68 -2.25 8.48 14.33
CA GLY A 68 -1.21 8.33 15.35
C GLY A 68 -0.28 9.53 15.47
N ALA A 69 0.51 9.51 16.53
CA ALA A 69 1.28 10.66 17.01
C ALA A 69 2.41 11.14 16.08
N ASN A 70 2.80 10.32 15.10
CA ASN A 70 3.96 10.64 14.23
C ASN A 70 3.57 11.33 12.92
N TYR A 71 2.29 11.56 12.68
CA TYR A 71 1.84 12.28 11.50
C TYR A 71 1.60 13.75 11.81
N PRO A 72 2.03 14.69 10.95
CA PRO A 72 1.64 16.09 11.07
C PRO A 72 0.11 16.24 11.04
N ILE A 73 -0.45 17.13 11.85
CA ILE A 73 -1.89 17.30 12.01
C ILE A 73 -2.62 17.49 10.68
N ASN A 74 -2.03 18.23 9.73
CA ASN A 74 -2.62 18.51 8.42
C ASN A 74 -2.55 17.32 7.45
N SER A 75 -1.90 16.23 7.84
CA SER A 75 -1.77 15.01 7.01
C SER A 75 -2.28 13.77 7.74
N THR A 76 -2.95 13.95 8.87
CA THR A 76 -3.62 12.89 9.61
C THR A 76 -5.05 12.75 9.11
N PHE A 77 -5.43 11.55 8.69
CA PHE A 77 -6.81 11.24 8.28
C PHE A 77 -7.14 9.79 8.64
N ALA A 78 -8.43 9.53 8.86
CA ALA A 78 -8.87 8.22 9.34
C ALA A 78 -8.54 7.12 8.33
N GLU A 79 -9.00 7.30 7.09
CA GLU A 79 -8.81 6.30 6.04
C GLU A 79 -8.98 6.94 4.66
N ILE A 80 -8.13 6.53 3.72
CA ILE A 80 -8.44 6.56 2.28
C ILE A 80 -8.78 5.12 1.91
N ALA A 81 -10.01 4.88 1.47
CA ALA A 81 -10.47 3.55 1.11
C ALA A 81 -9.60 2.92 0.01
N ALA A 82 -9.53 1.61 -0.01
CA ALA A 82 -8.88 0.89 -1.11
C ALA A 82 -9.48 1.31 -2.46
N GLU A 83 -8.62 1.48 -3.45
CA GLU A 83 -9.01 1.88 -4.82
C GLU A 83 -9.75 3.25 -4.91
N ALA A 84 -9.68 4.08 -3.87
CA ALA A 84 -10.28 5.40 -3.92
C ALA A 84 -9.73 6.23 -5.10
N PRO A 85 -10.56 7.05 -5.77
CA PRO A 85 -10.14 7.83 -6.94
C PRO A 85 -8.89 8.68 -6.71
N ILE A 86 -8.67 9.19 -5.49
CA ILE A 86 -7.46 9.97 -5.15
C ILE A 86 -6.16 9.16 -5.25
N MET A 87 -6.22 7.84 -5.26
CA MET A 87 -5.07 6.97 -5.39
C MET A 87 -4.67 6.71 -6.85
N ILE A 88 -5.45 7.20 -7.80
CA ILE A 88 -5.26 7.00 -9.22
C ILE A 88 -4.83 8.34 -9.84
N TYR A 89 -3.71 8.33 -10.55
CA TYR A 89 -3.23 9.55 -11.22
C TYR A 89 -4.20 9.99 -12.29
N ARG A 90 -4.45 11.29 -12.32
CA ARG A 90 -5.18 11.95 -13.40
C ARG A 90 -4.21 12.46 -14.46
N ILE A 91 -4.71 12.56 -15.69
CA ILE A 91 -4.01 13.27 -16.77
C ILE A 91 -3.94 14.74 -16.37
N PRO A 92 -2.77 15.38 -16.38
CA PRO A 92 -2.65 16.79 -16.02
C PRO A 92 -3.52 17.70 -16.91
N GLU A 93 -4.08 18.75 -16.33
CA GLU A 93 -4.88 19.75 -17.05
C GLU A 93 -4.12 20.38 -18.21
N ALA A 94 -2.81 20.57 -18.06
CA ALA A 94 -1.94 21.06 -19.12
C ALA A 94 -1.99 20.17 -20.38
N GLU A 95 -2.19 18.87 -20.22
CA GLU A 95 -2.32 17.95 -21.35
C GLU A 95 -3.75 17.97 -21.92
N THR A 96 -4.76 17.88 -21.08
CA THR A 96 -6.16 17.87 -21.54
C THR A 96 -6.62 19.18 -22.18
N SER A 97 -5.96 20.29 -21.87
CA SER A 97 -6.28 21.61 -22.43
C SER A 97 -5.67 21.89 -23.80
N VAL A 98 -4.57 21.23 -24.16
CA VAL A 98 -3.83 21.48 -25.39
C VAL A 98 -3.80 20.33 -26.39
N ASN A 99 -3.99 19.12 -25.94
CA ASN A 99 -3.99 17.92 -26.76
C ASN A 99 -5.42 17.57 -27.22
N SER A 100 -5.72 17.86 -28.47
CA SER A 100 -7.05 17.62 -29.04
C SER A 100 -7.47 16.15 -29.12
N ALA A 101 -6.54 15.22 -28.90
CA ALA A 101 -6.82 13.79 -28.89
C ALA A 101 -7.25 13.27 -27.50
N ILE A 102 -7.14 14.10 -26.45
CA ILE A 102 -7.46 13.74 -25.07
C ILE A 102 -8.44 14.79 -24.52
N THR A 103 -9.51 14.31 -23.93
CA THR A 103 -10.53 15.17 -23.32
C THR A 103 -10.63 14.88 -21.82
N GLU A 104 -11.32 15.74 -21.09
CA GLU A 104 -11.60 15.48 -19.67
C GLU A 104 -12.44 14.20 -19.45
N ALA A 105 -13.20 13.77 -20.46
CA ALA A 105 -13.96 12.52 -20.40
C ALA A 105 -13.07 11.27 -20.40
N ASP A 106 -11.84 11.38 -20.88
CA ASP A 106 -10.85 10.29 -20.89
C ASP A 106 -10.07 10.22 -19.57
N ASN A 107 -10.29 11.17 -18.67
CA ASN A 107 -9.57 11.29 -17.42
C ASN A 107 -10.15 10.38 -16.32
N ASN A 108 -9.32 10.03 -15.33
CA ASN A 108 -9.79 9.38 -14.13
C ASN A 108 -10.69 10.32 -13.31
N PRO A 109 -11.63 9.78 -12.51
CA PRO A 109 -12.53 10.61 -11.71
C PRO A 109 -11.78 11.63 -10.85
N ALA A 110 -12.30 12.84 -10.79
CA ALA A 110 -11.80 13.83 -9.85
C ALA A 110 -12.04 13.36 -8.41
N ALA A 111 -11.07 13.61 -7.55
CA ALA A 111 -11.19 13.28 -6.14
C ALA A 111 -10.67 14.45 -5.29
N MET A 112 -11.35 14.70 -4.19
CA MET A 112 -10.88 15.65 -3.18
C MET A 112 -9.87 14.96 -2.25
N ALA A 113 -8.92 15.74 -1.75
CA ALA A 113 -8.07 15.28 -0.66
C ALA A 113 -8.92 14.91 0.57
N PRO A 114 -8.54 13.87 1.33
CA PRO A 114 -9.27 13.52 2.54
C PRO A 114 -9.19 14.67 3.56
N THR A 115 -10.28 14.88 4.30
CA THR A 115 -10.30 15.87 5.37
C THR A 115 -9.41 15.39 6.51
N PRO A 116 -8.47 16.21 6.99
CA PRO A 116 -7.70 15.90 8.18
C PRO A 116 -8.60 15.65 9.40
N VAL A 117 -8.23 14.69 10.23
CA VAL A 117 -8.90 14.43 11.51
C VAL A 117 -7.95 14.81 12.64
N ASN A 118 -8.51 15.50 13.64
CA ASN A 118 -7.77 15.94 14.82
C ASN A 118 -7.72 14.85 15.89
#